data_aabdd60ed241faed1908b6008dcc0e65
#
_entry.id   aabdd60ed241faed1908b6008dcc0e65
#
_cell.length_a   1.000
_cell.length_b   1.000
_cell.length_c   1.000
_cell.angle_alpha   90.00
_cell.angle_beta   90.00
_cell.angle_gamma   90.00
#
_symmetry.space_group_name_H-M   'P 1'
#
loop_
_entity.id
_entity.type
_entity.pdbx_description
1 polymer ?
#
loop_
_entity_poly.entity_id
_entity_poly.type
_entity_poly.pdbx_seq_one_letter_code
_entity_poly.pdbx_strand_id
1 'polypeptide(L)'
;SLSVYTGKYPLIYLEAERENESAKSMFENGWIVYYKDNQEHWYQTQSSRLKIQEISSKRKNQLSKIKISGHTENKQIETPSDLQLYNHGKFEDFFFDDIFWGRIIYIEDQVLFSVMNETKSKKSYGTLSFYYLLKKLINDYEHLYIADYFDIFNYKNKLQGFEYWNGITWK
;
A
#
# COMPACT_ATOMS: atom_id res chain seq x y z
N SER A 1 14.41 4.34 17.20
CA SER A 1 13.88 4.14 18.55
C SER A 1 12.87 2.99 18.59
N LEU A 2 12.79 2.35 19.72
CA LEU A 2 11.81 1.27 19.96
C LEU A 2 10.69 1.79 20.82
N SER A 3 9.45 1.66 20.35
CA SER A 3 8.27 1.92 21.17
C SER A 3 7.33 0.72 21.13
N VAL A 4 6.63 0.48 22.24
CA VAL A 4 5.66 -0.60 22.36
C VAL A 4 4.27 0.02 22.44
N TYR A 5 3.43 -0.30 21.49
CA TYR A 5 2.04 0.09 21.51
C TYR A 5 1.23 -0.96 22.27
N THR A 6 0.56 -0.53 23.33
CA THR A 6 -0.20 -1.42 24.24
C THR A 6 -1.72 -1.25 24.09
N GLY A 7 -2.20 -1.03 22.90
CA GLY A 7 -3.64 -1.00 22.61
C GLY A 7 -4.25 -2.42 22.60
N LYS A 8 -5.41 -2.56 22.01
CA LYS A 8 -6.10 -3.84 21.87
C LYS A 8 -5.23 -4.91 21.20
N TYR A 9 -4.31 -4.50 20.35
CA TYR A 9 -3.34 -5.35 19.67
C TYR A 9 -1.95 -4.81 19.97
N PRO A 10 -1.16 -5.51 20.77
CA PRO A 10 0.19 -5.07 21.07
C PRO A 10 1.05 -5.09 19.78
N LEU A 11 1.70 -3.98 19.51
CA LEU A 11 2.61 -3.83 18.39
C LEU A 11 3.97 -3.43 18.90
N ILE A 12 5.01 -3.99 18.29
CA ILE A 12 6.35 -3.45 18.40
C ILE A 12 6.52 -2.50 17.23
N TYR A 13 6.85 -1.26 17.54
CA TYR A 13 7.06 -0.21 16.57
C TYR A 13 8.51 0.27 16.66
N LEU A 14 9.23 0.13 15.55
CA LEU A 14 10.61 0.58 15.43
C LEU A 14 10.67 1.74 14.44
N GLU A 15 11.46 2.75 14.73
CA GLU A 15 11.75 3.83 13.79
C GLU A 15 13.24 3.80 13.43
N ALA A 16 13.54 4.13 12.19
CA ALA A 16 14.91 4.27 11.71
C ALA A 16 14.99 5.31 10.62
N GLU A 17 16.20 5.84 10.41
CA GLU A 17 16.49 6.68 9.25
C GLU A 17 17.12 5.80 8.16
N ARG A 18 16.72 6.07 6.92
CA ARG A 18 17.35 5.46 5.75
C ARG A 18 18.62 6.26 5.43
N GLU A 19 19.77 5.79 5.85
CA GLU A 19 21.04 6.45 5.57
C GLU A 19 21.45 6.22 4.11
N ASN A 20 22.32 5.24 3.87
CA ASN A 20 22.82 4.92 2.53
C ASN A 20 22.15 3.70 1.92
N GLU A 21 21.09 3.19 2.54
CA GLU A 21 20.38 2.02 2.03
C GLU A 21 19.40 2.38 0.94
N SER A 22 19.22 1.47 -0.01
CA SER A 22 18.18 1.62 -1.04
C SER A 22 16.78 1.42 -0.43
N ALA A 23 15.77 1.98 -1.09
CA ALA A 23 14.38 1.71 -0.71
C ALA A 23 14.09 0.21 -0.74
N LYS A 24 14.60 -0.50 -1.74
CA LYS A 24 14.46 -1.95 -1.85
C LYS A 24 14.99 -2.67 -0.62
N SER A 25 16.18 -2.31 -0.15
CA SER A 25 16.77 -2.89 1.06
C SER A 25 15.89 -2.64 2.28
N MET A 26 15.39 -1.42 2.44
CA MET A 26 14.52 -1.08 3.55
C MET A 26 13.23 -1.91 3.53
N PHE A 27 12.54 -1.95 2.39
CA PHE A 27 11.32 -2.73 2.26
C PHE A 27 11.55 -4.23 2.46
N GLU A 28 12.62 -4.78 1.91
CA GLU A 28 12.94 -6.20 2.05
C GLU A 28 13.21 -6.60 3.51
N ASN A 29 13.62 -5.66 4.34
CA ASN A 29 13.84 -5.87 5.77
C ASN A 29 12.65 -5.45 6.64
N GLY A 30 11.47 -5.35 6.06
CA GLY A 30 10.23 -5.12 6.79
C GLY A 30 9.92 -3.68 7.14
N TRP A 31 10.70 -2.73 6.61
CA TRP A 31 10.47 -1.32 6.83
C TRP A 31 9.42 -0.78 5.86
N ILE A 32 8.62 0.16 6.34
CA ILE A 32 7.64 0.92 5.54
C ILE A 32 7.92 2.40 5.73
N VAL A 33 7.54 3.20 4.75
CA VAL A 33 7.78 4.63 4.74
C VAL A 33 6.47 5.41 4.78
N TYR A 34 6.48 6.53 5.46
CA TYR A 34 5.50 7.59 5.29
C TYR A 34 6.21 8.93 5.17
N TYR A 35 5.53 9.90 4.61
CA TYR A 35 6.09 11.25 4.44
C TYR A 35 5.38 12.22 5.36
N LYS A 36 6.16 12.98 6.10
CA LYS A 36 5.67 14.06 6.95
C LYS A 36 6.61 15.25 6.80
N ASP A 37 6.05 16.44 6.57
CA ASP A 37 6.83 17.67 6.37
C ASP A 37 7.89 17.51 5.26
N ASN A 38 7.53 16.83 4.18
CA ASN A 38 8.40 16.52 3.03
C ASN A 38 9.63 15.67 3.38
N GLN A 39 9.57 14.92 4.48
CA GLN A 39 10.64 14.03 4.89
C GLN A 39 10.19 12.58 4.95
N GLU A 40 11.08 11.68 4.59
CA GLU A 40 10.87 10.24 4.74
C GLU A 40 10.95 9.84 6.21
N HIS A 41 9.97 9.06 6.67
CA HIS A 41 9.99 8.42 7.97
C HIS A 41 9.83 6.92 7.79
N TRP A 42 10.84 6.17 8.15
CA TRP A 42 10.81 4.71 8.04
C TRP A 42 10.46 4.09 9.37
N TYR A 43 9.55 3.13 9.34
CA TYR A 43 9.14 2.42 10.54
C TYR A 43 8.96 0.94 10.25
N GLN A 44 9.06 0.12 11.27
CA GLN A 44 8.86 -1.31 11.20
C GLN A 44 7.84 -1.72 12.26
N THR A 45 6.86 -2.48 11.83
CA THR A 45 5.82 -3.08 12.65
C THR A 45 5.43 -4.39 11.98
N GLN A 46 4.19 -4.84 12.11
CA GLN A 46 3.70 -5.96 11.30
C GLN A 46 3.39 -5.48 9.89
N SER A 47 4.43 -5.22 9.13
CA SER A 47 4.31 -4.76 7.75
C SER A 47 3.76 -5.86 6.86
N SER A 48 3.08 -5.50 5.79
CA SER A 48 2.54 -6.46 4.85
C SER A 48 2.81 -6.06 3.41
N ARG A 49 2.80 -7.06 2.53
CA ARG A 49 2.99 -6.89 1.10
C ARG A 49 2.27 -7.99 0.33
N LEU A 50 2.05 -7.76 -0.94
CA LEU A 50 1.56 -8.76 -1.87
C LEU A 50 2.66 -9.13 -2.86
N LYS A 51 2.88 -10.42 -3.07
CA LYS A 51 3.69 -10.89 -4.19
C LYS A 51 2.85 -10.70 -5.45
N ILE A 52 3.39 -9.96 -6.41
CA ILE A 52 2.65 -9.62 -7.63
C ILE A 52 2.68 -10.80 -8.59
N GLN A 53 1.51 -11.35 -8.88
CA GLN A 53 1.30 -12.48 -9.77
C GLN A 53 0.04 -12.23 -10.59
N GLU A 54 -0.12 -12.97 -11.68
CA GLU A 54 -1.31 -12.85 -12.51
C GLU A 54 -2.57 -13.16 -11.72
N ILE A 55 -3.57 -12.30 -11.84
CA ILE A 55 -4.85 -12.48 -11.16
C ILE A 55 -5.78 -13.40 -11.96
N SER A 56 -6.78 -13.96 -11.29
CA SER A 56 -7.73 -14.88 -11.90
C SER A 56 -8.61 -14.20 -12.95
N SER A 57 -9.15 -15.01 -13.86
CA SER A 57 -10.13 -14.52 -14.85
C SER A 57 -11.37 -13.94 -14.20
N LYS A 58 -11.80 -14.50 -13.06
CA LYS A 58 -12.92 -13.96 -12.28
C LYS A 58 -12.64 -12.52 -11.83
N ARG A 59 -11.43 -12.27 -11.30
CA ARG A 59 -11.05 -10.92 -10.85
C ARG A 59 -10.90 -9.96 -12.03
N LYS A 60 -10.32 -10.42 -13.13
CA LYS A 60 -10.25 -9.61 -14.36
C LYS A 60 -11.65 -9.20 -14.85
N ASN A 61 -12.58 -10.14 -14.82
CA ASN A 61 -13.96 -9.87 -15.22
C ASN A 61 -14.65 -8.87 -14.28
N GLN A 62 -14.46 -8.99 -12.98
CA GLN A 62 -14.99 -8.03 -12.02
C GLN A 62 -14.44 -6.63 -12.27
N LEU A 63 -13.14 -6.49 -12.53
CA LEU A 63 -12.52 -5.22 -12.83
C LEU A 63 -13.02 -4.62 -14.15
N SER A 64 -13.29 -5.44 -15.15
CA SER A 64 -13.78 -4.97 -16.45
C SER A 64 -15.12 -4.28 -16.39
N LYS A 65 -15.88 -4.49 -15.33
CA LYS A 65 -17.20 -3.88 -15.12
C LYS A 65 -17.13 -2.53 -14.41
N ILE A 66 -15.96 -2.09 -14.03
CA ILE A 66 -15.74 -0.84 -13.30
C ILE A 66 -15.09 0.16 -14.25
N LYS A 67 -15.58 1.39 -14.24
CA LYS A 67 -14.89 2.50 -14.90
C LYS A 67 -13.69 2.87 -14.04
N ILE A 68 -12.49 2.53 -14.49
CA ILE A 68 -11.26 2.79 -13.76
C ILE A 68 -10.49 3.90 -14.47
N SER A 69 -10.07 4.91 -13.73
CA SER A 69 -9.23 5.98 -14.22
C SER A 69 -8.08 6.25 -13.26
N GLY A 70 -6.97 6.76 -13.79
CA GLY A 70 -5.80 7.11 -13.01
C GLY A 70 -5.37 8.53 -13.28
N HIS A 71 -4.77 9.16 -12.26
CA HIS A 71 -4.23 10.50 -12.36
C HIS A 71 -2.86 10.56 -11.69
N THR A 72 -1.95 11.24 -12.35
CA THR A 72 -0.61 11.47 -11.81
C THR A 72 -0.56 12.77 -11.01
N GLU A 73 0.54 12.97 -10.32
CA GLU A 73 0.80 14.13 -9.45
C GLU A 73 0.54 15.50 -10.06
N ASN A 74 0.54 15.61 -11.39
CA ASN A 74 0.39 16.88 -12.09
C ASN A 74 -1.07 17.25 -12.40
N LYS A 75 -2.03 16.41 -12.04
CA LYS A 75 -3.44 16.71 -12.25
C LYS A 75 -4.07 17.23 -10.98
N GLN A 76 -4.73 18.38 -11.09
CA GLN A 76 -5.52 18.91 -9.98
C GLN A 76 -6.72 18.03 -9.71
N ILE A 77 -6.64 17.31 -8.62
CA ILE A 77 -7.76 16.53 -8.12
C ILE A 77 -8.03 17.03 -6.71
N GLU A 78 -9.30 17.18 -6.38
CA GLU A 78 -9.69 17.43 -5.00
C GLU A 78 -9.35 16.19 -4.19
N THR A 79 -8.19 16.20 -3.56
CA THR A 79 -7.83 15.20 -2.56
C THR A 79 -8.21 15.73 -1.19
N PRO A 80 -8.77 14.88 -0.32
CA PRO A 80 -8.99 15.27 1.06
C PRO A 80 -7.72 15.84 1.69
N SER A 81 -7.86 16.85 2.54
CA SER A 81 -6.70 17.56 3.11
C SER A 81 -5.75 16.65 3.89
N ASP A 82 -6.25 15.61 4.51
CA ASP A 82 -5.47 14.62 5.22
C ASP A 82 -4.59 13.77 4.29
N LEU A 83 -4.94 13.65 3.01
CA LEU A 83 -4.14 12.93 2.02
C LEU A 83 -2.95 13.74 1.53
N GLN A 84 -2.92 15.05 1.77
CA GLN A 84 -1.79 15.89 1.38
C GLN A 84 -0.48 15.48 2.08
N LEU A 85 -0.58 14.83 3.24
CA LEU A 85 0.58 14.28 3.94
C LEU A 85 1.33 13.23 3.12
N TYR A 86 0.67 12.65 2.12
CA TYR A 86 1.23 11.61 1.27
C TYR A 86 1.58 12.11 -0.13
N ASN A 87 1.58 13.43 -0.34
CA ASN A 87 1.91 14.08 -1.62
C ASN A 87 3.41 14.28 -1.80
N HIS A 88 4.22 13.29 -1.46
CA HIS A 88 5.65 13.41 -1.61
C HIS A 88 6.17 12.43 -2.68
N GLY A 89 7.12 12.91 -3.48
CA GLY A 89 7.70 12.09 -4.53
C GLY A 89 6.73 11.82 -5.68
N LYS A 90 6.95 10.71 -6.34
CA LYS A 90 6.14 10.29 -7.48
C LYS A 90 4.97 9.44 -6.99
N PHE A 91 3.76 9.84 -7.32
CA PHE A 91 2.57 9.09 -6.93
C PHE A 91 1.56 9.01 -8.07
N GLU A 92 0.60 8.11 -7.91
CA GLU A 92 -0.50 7.95 -8.85
C GLU A 92 -1.78 7.64 -8.06
N ASP A 93 -2.83 8.41 -8.34
CA ASP A 93 -4.16 8.17 -7.80
C ASP A 93 -5.00 7.36 -8.78
N PHE A 94 -5.90 6.54 -8.25
CA PHE A 94 -6.85 5.83 -9.09
C PHE A 94 -8.27 5.95 -8.55
N PHE A 95 -9.22 5.83 -9.47
CA PHE A 95 -10.63 6.10 -9.24
C PHE A 95 -11.45 4.94 -9.78
N PHE A 96 -12.45 4.54 -9.01
CA PHE A 96 -13.47 3.59 -9.44
C PHE A 96 -14.79 4.35 -9.59
N ASP A 97 -15.37 4.33 -10.80
CA ASP A 97 -16.61 5.04 -11.11
C ASP A 97 -16.55 6.53 -10.70
N ASP A 98 -15.40 7.17 -11.01
CA ASP A 98 -15.11 8.57 -10.71
C ASP A 98 -14.96 8.90 -9.22
N ILE A 99 -14.92 7.89 -8.36
CA ILE A 99 -14.69 8.04 -6.92
C ILE A 99 -13.24 7.70 -6.62
N PHE A 100 -12.55 8.59 -5.89
CA PHE A 100 -11.18 8.33 -5.42
C PHE A 100 -11.15 7.02 -4.65
N TRP A 101 -10.28 6.10 -5.04
CA TRP A 101 -10.19 4.83 -4.35
C TRP A 101 -8.85 4.59 -3.69
N GLY A 102 -7.77 5.06 -4.26
CA GLY A 102 -6.48 4.91 -3.61
C GLY A 102 -5.34 5.65 -4.27
N ARG A 103 -4.22 5.64 -3.57
CA ARG A 103 -2.97 6.24 -4.04
C ARG A 103 -1.83 5.26 -3.86
N ILE A 104 -1.04 5.09 -4.91
CA ILE A 104 0.24 4.41 -4.83
C ILE A 104 1.37 5.43 -4.90
N ILE A 105 2.45 5.14 -4.18
CA ILE A 105 3.66 5.96 -4.18
C ILE A 105 4.79 5.11 -4.75
N TYR A 106 5.58 5.71 -5.61
CA TYR A 106 6.78 5.11 -6.18
C TYR A 106 8.00 5.65 -5.45
N ILE A 107 8.81 4.76 -4.89
CA ILE A 107 10.03 5.12 -4.19
C ILE A 107 11.16 4.32 -4.81
N GLU A 108 12.01 5.02 -5.58
CA GLU A 108 13.02 4.37 -6.40
C GLU A 108 12.37 3.31 -7.31
N ASP A 109 12.78 2.06 -7.19
CA ASP A 109 12.23 0.93 -7.96
C ASP A 109 11.15 0.14 -7.21
N GLN A 110 10.58 0.71 -6.14
CA GLN A 110 9.58 0.05 -5.31
C GLN A 110 8.26 0.81 -5.34
N VAL A 111 7.19 0.12 -4.95
CA VAL A 111 5.83 0.69 -4.94
C VAL A 111 5.11 0.36 -3.64
N LEU A 112 4.41 1.36 -3.11
CA LEU A 112 3.65 1.28 -1.87
C LEU A 112 2.21 1.73 -2.12
N PHE A 113 1.23 0.94 -1.69
CA PHE A 113 -0.17 1.37 -1.63
C PHE A 113 -0.35 2.19 -0.35
N SER A 114 -0.26 3.51 -0.48
CA SER A 114 -0.16 4.40 0.67
C SER A 114 -1.50 4.81 1.27
N VAL A 115 -2.53 4.93 0.44
CA VAL A 115 -3.85 5.39 0.86
C VAL A 115 -4.91 4.56 0.17
N MET A 116 -5.91 4.12 0.92
CA MET A 116 -7.06 3.42 0.39
C MET A 116 -8.33 4.06 0.93
N ASN A 117 -9.34 4.19 0.08
CA ASN A 117 -10.66 4.59 0.52
C ASN A 117 -11.25 3.49 1.40
N GLU A 118 -11.61 3.83 2.63
CA GLU A 118 -12.13 2.90 3.62
C GLU A 118 -13.66 2.81 3.61
N THR A 119 -14.30 3.54 2.72
CA THR A 119 -15.77 3.50 2.60
C THR A 119 -16.22 2.09 2.20
N LYS A 120 -17.16 1.54 2.92
CA LYS A 120 -17.76 0.26 2.56
C LYS A 120 -18.51 0.39 1.24
N SER A 121 -18.21 -0.49 0.32
CA SER A 121 -18.84 -0.55 -0.99
C SER A 121 -19.56 -1.89 -1.15
N LYS A 122 -20.77 -1.86 -1.68
CA LYS A 122 -21.53 -3.07 -2.02
C LYS A 122 -20.85 -3.90 -3.12
N LYS A 123 -19.94 -3.29 -3.89
CA LYS A 123 -19.23 -3.92 -5.00
C LYS A 123 -17.85 -4.44 -4.61
N SER A 124 -17.50 -4.46 -3.32
CA SER A 124 -16.21 -4.92 -2.82
C SER A 124 -15.01 -4.18 -3.43
N TYR A 125 -15.13 -2.87 -3.62
CA TYR A 125 -14.09 -2.05 -4.24
C TYR A 125 -12.79 -2.06 -3.43
N GLY A 126 -12.87 -2.18 -2.10
CA GLY A 126 -11.69 -2.30 -1.27
C GLY A 126 -10.82 -3.50 -1.68
N THR A 127 -11.41 -4.68 -1.80
CA THR A 127 -10.70 -5.87 -2.28
C THR A 127 -10.26 -5.71 -3.73
N LEU A 128 -11.11 -5.20 -4.59
CA LEU A 128 -10.81 -5.04 -6.01
C LEU A 128 -9.70 -4.01 -6.26
N SER A 129 -9.51 -3.05 -5.38
CA SER A 129 -8.39 -2.11 -5.49
C SER A 129 -7.04 -2.82 -5.48
N PHE A 130 -6.87 -3.82 -4.63
CA PHE A 130 -5.65 -4.63 -4.60
C PHE A 130 -5.46 -5.41 -5.91
N TYR A 131 -6.52 -6.04 -6.42
CA TYR A 131 -6.43 -6.82 -7.66
C TYR A 131 -6.19 -5.91 -8.88
N TYR A 132 -6.76 -4.72 -8.88
CA TYR A 132 -6.44 -3.72 -9.89
C TYR A 132 -4.94 -3.40 -9.89
N LEU A 133 -4.36 -3.17 -8.72
CA LEU A 133 -2.94 -2.85 -8.61
C LEU A 133 -2.05 -4.03 -8.99
N LEU A 134 -2.41 -5.25 -8.61
CA LEU A 134 -1.67 -6.44 -9.04
C LEU A 134 -1.64 -6.54 -10.57
N LYS A 135 -2.77 -6.34 -11.21
CA LYS A 135 -2.86 -6.35 -12.67
C LYS A 135 -2.03 -5.24 -13.31
N LYS A 136 -2.11 -4.03 -12.76
CA LYS A 136 -1.39 -2.86 -13.27
C LYS A 136 0.13 -3.02 -13.17
N LEU A 137 0.63 -3.59 -12.09
CA LEU A 137 2.04 -3.56 -11.72
C LEU A 137 2.81 -4.83 -12.13
N ILE A 138 2.14 -5.82 -12.70
CA ILE A 138 2.70 -7.17 -12.89
C ILE A 138 3.99 -7.20 -13.72
N ASN A 139 4.15 -6.30 -14.68
CA ASN A 139 5.31 -6.33 -15.56
C ASN A 139 6.52 -5.58 -15.00
N ASP A 140 6.33 -4.78 -13.96
CA ASP A 140 7.33 -3.82 -13.51
C ASP A 140 7.80 -4.02 -12.06
N TYR A 141 7.03 -4.73 -11.24
CA TYR A 141 7.31 -4.86 -9.81
C TYR A 141 7.08 -6.29 -9.32
N GLU A 142 7.88 -6.71 -8.35
CA GLU A 142 7.73 -8.03 -7.70
C GLU A 142 6.76 -8.00 -6.53
N HIS A 143 6.74 -6.90 -5.78
CA HIS A 143 5.94 -6.75 -4.57
C HIS A 143 5.21 -5.42 -4.55
N LEU A 144 3.99 -5.46 -4.03
CA LEU A 144 3.23 -4.28 -3.65
C LEU A 144 3.18 -4.22 -2.13
N TYR A 145 3.81 -3.21 -1.54
CA TYR A 145 3.76 -3.01 -0.09
C TYR A 145 2.45 -2.34 0.27
N ILE A 146 1.78 -2.83 1.32
CA ILE A 146 0.42 -2.43 1.68
C ILE A 146 0.26 -2.00 3.13
N ALA A 147 1.34 -1.55 3.76
CA ALA A 147 1.37 -1.02 5.11
C ALA A 147 1.11 -2.07 6.21
N ASP A 148 0.49 -1.67 7.30
CA ASP A 148 0.38 -2.49 8.50
C ASP A 148 -0.64 -3.63 8.36
N TYR A 149 -0.33 -4.75 9.02
CA TYR A 149 -1.22 -5.88 9.12
C TYR A 149 -1.64 -6.11 10.56
N PHE A 150 -2.96 -6.17 10.78
CA PHE A 150 -3.56 -6.54 12.06
C PHE A 150 -4.47 -7.73 11.80
N ASP A 151 -4.06 -8.93 12.22
CA ASP A 151 -4.70 -10.18 11.80
C ASP A 151 -6.19 -10.30 12.14
N ILE A 152 -6.65 -9.71 13.24
CA ILE A 152 -8.02 -9.87 13.71
C ILE A 152 -9.04 -9.13 12.84
N PHE A 153 -8.67 -8.01 12.24
CA PHE A 153 -9.61 -7.21 11.45
C PHE A 153 -9.32 -7.22 9.97
N ASN A 154 -8.31 -7.97 9.56
CA ASN A 154 -7.72 -7.70 8.28
C ASN A 154 -8.02 -8.80 7.27
N TYR A 155 -8.97 -8.50 6.37
CA TYR A 155 -9.24 -9.35 5.23
C TYR A 155 -8.04 -9.48 4.28
N LYS A 156 -7.01 -8.66 4.46
CA LYS A 156 -5.81 -8.65 3.59
C LYS A 156 -5.07 -9.97 3.60
N ASN A 157 -5.15 -10.75 4.69
CA ASN A 157 -4.50 -12.05 4.77
C ASN A 157 -5.07 -13.07 3.77
N LYS A 158 -6.24 -12.78 3.18
CA LYS A 158 -6.87 -13.62 2.16
C LYS A 158 -6.56 -13.17 0.73
N LEU A 159 -5.84 -12.06 0.59
CA LEU A 159 -5.46 -11.56 -0.71
C LEU A 159 -4.39 -12.45 -1.35
N GLN A 160 -4.45 -12.56 -2.67
CA GLN A 160 -3.46 -13.31 -3.42
C GLN A 160 -2.04 -12.79 -3.17
N GLY A 161 -1.13 -13.70 -2.84
CA GLY A 161 0.28 -13.35 -2.65
C GLY A 161 0.59 -12.65 -1.33
N PHE A 162 -0.34 -12.66 -0.38
CA PHE A 162 -0.15 -11.98 0.90
C PHE A 162 1.05 -12.51 1.67
N GLU A 163 1.88 -11.60 2.15
CA GLU A 163 3.00 -11.84 3.02
C GLU A 163 3.04 -10.79 4.12
N TYR A 164 3.51 -11.16 5.29
CA TYR A 164 3.69 -10.22 6.39
C TYR A 164 5.08 -10.36 7.02
N TRP A 165 5.54 -9.28 7.62
CA TRP A 165 6.83 -9.25 8.34
C TRP A 165 6.61 -9.73 9.76
N ASN A 166 7.35 -10.79 10.17
CA ASN A 166 7.21 -11.37 11.50
C ASN A 166 8.25 -10.84 12.52
N GLY A 167 9.02 -9.84 12.12
CA GLY A 167 10.14 -9.31 12.92
C GLY A 167 11.50 -9.81 12.48
N ILE A 168 11.55 -10.87 11.67
CA ILE A 168 12.80 -11.51 11.21
C ILE A 168 12.77 -11.69 9.70
N THR A 169 11.66 -12.16 9.15
CA THR A 169 11.53 -12.47 7.73
C THR A 169 10.08 -12.30 7.27
N TRP A 170 9.92 -12.27 5.95
CA TRP A 170 8.59 -12.30 5.33
C TRP A 170 8.01 -13.72 5.35
N LYS A 171 6.74 -13.81 5.68
CA LYS A 171 5.99 -15.08 5.70
C LYS A 171 4.72 -15.01 4.89
#